data_acede073a0456673c2f5614b8332bec3
#
_entry.id   acede073a0456673c2f5614b8332bec3
#
_cell.length_a   1.000
_cell.length_b   1.000
_cell.length_c   1.000
_cell.angle_alpha   90.00
_cell.angle_beta   90.00
_cell.angle_gamma   90.00
#
_symmetry.space_group_name_H-M   'P 1'
#
loop_
_entity.id
_entity.type
_entity.pdbx_description
1 polymer ?
#
loop_
_entity_poly.entity_id
_entity_poly.type
_entity_poly.pdbx_seq_one_letter_code
_entity_poly.pdbx_strand_id
1 'polypeptide(L)'
;MSEVEKVIPEKDFEQSGELILFEGQPFTGTGIDYHKNGQKKSERNYKEGRENGISAGWYENGEKLYESHYKDGEEDSLWQRWYSNGQKTFEKVY
;
A
#
# COMPACT_ATOMS: atom_id res chain seq x y z
N MET A 1 9.69 0.96 25.30
CA MET A 1 9.05 -0.20 24.68
C MET A 1 8.99 0.01 23.18
N SER A 2 9.46 -0.93 22.42
CA SER A 2 9.42 -0.81 20.97
C SER A 2 8.00 -1.07 20.46
N GLU A 3 7.58 -0.29 19.49
CA GLU A 3 6.34 -0.54 18.81
C GLU A 3 6.51 -1.75 17.89
N VAL A 4 5.56 -2.66 17.95
CA VAL A 4 5.51 -3.76 17.01
C VAL A 4 4.72 -3.29 15.81
N GLU A 5 5.37 -3.28 14.64
CA GLU A 5 4.70 -2.93 13.40
C GLU A 5 3.63 -3.97 13.10
N LYS A 6 2.41 -3.50 12.90
CA LYS A 6 1.29 -4.39 12.57
C LYS A 6 1.24 -4.59 11.07
N VAL A 7 1.11 -5.84 10.66
CA VAL A 7 0.91 -6.21 9.25
C VAL A 7 -0.41 -6.96 9.17
N ILE A 8 -1.38 -6.35 8.51
CA ILE A 8 -2.77 -6.84 8.49
C ILE A 8 -3.21 -7.07 7.04
N PRO A 9 -3.89 -8.19 6.75
CA PRO A 9 -4.49 -8.38 5.43
C PRO A 9 -5.47 -7.26 5.12
N GLU A 10 -5.38 -6.68 3.92
CA GLU A 10 -6.26 -5.56 3.54
C GLU A 10 -7.75 -5.91 3.61
N LYS A 11 -8.08 -7.18 3.42
CA LYS A 11 -9.47 -7.63 3.49
C LYS A 11 -10.09 -7.45 4.88
N ASP A 12 -9.27 -7.29 5.91
CA ASP A 12 -9.73 -7.14 7.29
C ASP A 12 -9.95 -5.68 7.68
N PHE A 13 -9.70 -4.75 6.77
CA PHE A 13 -9.92 -3.33 7.04
C PHE A 13 -11.36 -2.92 6.82
N GLU A 14 -11.77 -1.89 7.57
CA GLU A 14 -13.01 -1.18 7.37
C GLU A 14 -12.68 0.22 6.88
N GLN A 15 -13.62 0.85 6.18
CA GLN A 15 -13.43 2.23 5.73
C GLN A 15 -14.52 3.11 6.30
N SER A 16 -14.11 4.23 6.89
CA SER A 16 -15.03 5.23 7.42
C SER A 16 -14.61 6.59 6.85
N GLY A 17 -15.37 7.08 5.85
CA GLY A 17 -14.98 8.30 5.14
C GLY A 17 -13.62 8.11 4.48
N GLU A 18 -12.67 8.96 4.85
CA GLU A 18 -11.30 8.90 4.32
C GLU A 18 -10.37 8.00 5.15
N LEU A 19 -10.85 7.46 6.26
CA LEU A 19 -10.01 6.71 7.19
C LEU A 19 -10.16 5.20 6.99
N ILE A 20 -9.03 4.51 7.07
CA ILE A 20 -8.98 3.06 7.11
C ILE A 20 -8.91 2.63 8.57
N LEU A 21 -9.83 1.77 8.95
CA LEU A 21 -9.96 1.31 10.34
C LEU A 21 -9.64 -0.16 10.44
N PHE A 22 -9.09 -0.55 11.57
CA PHE A 22 -8.94 -1.95 11.94
C PHE A 22 -9.48 -2.12 13.36
N GLU A 23 -10.43 -3.04 13.51
CA GLU A 23 -11.11 -3.27 14.79
C GLU A 23 -11.71 -1.97 15.36
N GLY A 24 -12.29 -1.16 14.48
CA GLY A 24 -12.98 0.07 14.86
C GLY A 24 -12.09 1.27 15.16
N GLN A 25 -10.77 1.13 15.00
CA GLN A 25 -9.81 2.20 15.29
C GLN A 25 -9.03 2.60 14.04
N PRO A 26 -8.66 3.87 13.88
CA PRO A 26 -7.77 4.27 12.78
C PRO A 26 -6.50 3.43 12.82
N PHE A 27 -6.14 2.85 11.67
CA PHE A 27 -5.04 1.90 11.61
C PHE A 27 -3.70 2.59 11.37
N THR A 28 -2.68 2.15 12.12
CA THR A 28 -1.29 2.50 11.88
C THR A 28 -0.52 1.21 11.67
N GLY A 29 0.14 1.08 10.53
CA GLY A 29 0.90 -0.12 10.19
C GLY A 29 0.83 -0.38 8.69
N THR A 30 0.93 -1.64 8.30
CA THR A 30 0.99 -2.06 6.90
C THR A 30 -0.18 -2.98 6.56
N GLY A 31 -0.87 -2.65 5.45
CA GLY A 31 -1.88 -3.54 4.88
C GLY A 31 -1.28 -4.32 3.73
N ILE A 32 -1.52 -5.63 3.69
CA ILE A 32 -0.99 -6.50 2.65
C ILE A 32 -2.10 -7.32 2.02
N ASP A 33 -1.99 -7.51 0.70
CA ASP A 33 -2.85 -8.41 -0.05
C ASP A 33 -1.97 -9.35 -0.86
N TYR A 34 -2.48 -10.56 -1.13
CA TYR A 34 -1.74 -11.60 -1.83
C TYR A 34 -2.49 -12.10 -3.05
N HIS A 35 -1.72 -12.43 -4.09
CA HIS A 35 -2.26 -13.18 -5.23
C HIS A 35 -2.58 -14.62 -4.81
N LYS A 36 -3.37 -15.30 -5.64
CA LYS A 36 -3.72 -16.70 -5.37
C LYS A 36 -2.50 -17.62 -5.31
N ASN A 37 -1.42 -17.25 -6.01
CA ASN A 37 -0.18 -18.03 -6.00
C ASN A 37 0.68 -17.81 -4.75
N GLY A 38 0.20 -17.01 -3.79
CA GLY A 38 0.91 -16.73 -2.55
C GLY A 38 1.88 -15.56 -2.59
N GLN A 39 2.12 -14.99 -3.77
CA GLN A 39 3.00 -13.84 -3.88
C GLN A 39 2.26 -12.56 -3.52
N LYS A 40 3.02 -11.57 -3.01
CA LYS A 40 2.45 -10.30 -2.61
C LYS A 40 1.80 -9.59 -3.81
N LYS A 41 0.57 -9.13 -3.62
CA LYS A 41 -0.17 -8.38 -4.63
C LYS A 41 -0.07 -6.88 -4.38
N SER A 42 -0.21 -6.46 -3.13
CA SER A 42 -0.12 -5.05 -2.77
C SER A 42 0.36 -4.89 -1.33
N GLU A 43 0.95 -3.73 -1.08
CA GLU A 43 1.39 -3.35 0.26
C GLU A 43 1.18 -1.86 0.40
N ARG A 44 0.47 -1.46 1.45
CA ARG A 44 0.18 -0.06 1.74
C ARG A 44 0.47 0.24 3.19
N ASN A 45 1.07 1.39 3.41
CA ASN A 45 1.40 1.83 4.76
C ASN A 45 0.42 2.90 5.20
N TYR A 46 0.02 2.85 6.47
CA TYR A 46 -0.97 3.75 7.05
C TYR A 46 -0.47 4.35 8.35
N LYS A 47 -0.92 5.57 8.60
CA LYS A 47 -0.70 6.24 9.88
C LYS A 47 -2.02 6.89 10.28
N GLU A 48 -2.56 6.44 11.43
CA GLU A 48 -3.82 6.95 11.94
C GLU A 48 -4.96 6.93 10.91
N GLY A 49 -5.02 5.84 10.13
CA GLY A 49 -6.06 5.60 9.15
C GLY A 49 -5.83 6.21 7.78
N ARG A 50 -4.76 6.95 7.58
CA ARG A 50 -4.43 7.57 6.29
C ARG A 50 -3.19 6.94 5.71
N GLU A 51 -3.13 6.82 4.38
CA GLU A 51 -1.93 6.31 3.74
C GLU A 51 -0.75 7.23 4.04
N ASN A 52 0.36 6.63 4.42
CA ASN A 52 1.57 7.37 4.75
C ASN A 52 2.77 6.47 4.51
N GLY A 53 3.66 6.88 3.61
CA GLY A 53 4.80 6.08 3.21
C GLY A 53 4.59 5.44 1.86
N ILE A 54 5.25 4.32 1.63
CA ILE A 54 5.24 3.64 0.33
C ILE A 54 3.95 2.82 0.15
N SER A 55 3.39 2.91 -1.07
CA SER A 55 2.32 2.05 -1.53
C SER A 55 2.81 1.38 -2.79
N ALA A 56 2.74 0.06 -2.86
CA ALA A 56 3.26 -0.69 -4.00
C ALA A 56 2.36 -1.87 -4.35
N GLY A 57 2.40 -2.26 -5.61
CA GLY A 57 1.68 -3.43 -6.08
C GLY A 57 2.53 -4.23 -7.05
N TRP A 58 2.20 -5.51 -7.20
CA TRP A 58 2.95 -6.46 -8.03
C TRP A 58 2.00 -7.28 -8.90
N TYR A 59 2.50 -7.66 -10.06
CA TYR A 59 1.85 -8.64 -10.91
C TYR A 59 2.02 -10.05 -10.34
N GLU A 60 1.22 -11.00 -10.83
CA GLU A 60 1.33 -12.39 -10.40
C GLU A 60 2.70 -13.01 -10.69
N ASN A 61 3.43 -12.49 -11.67
CA ASN A 61 4.78 -12.97 -12.01
C ASN A 61 5.87 -12.39 -11.11
N GLY A 62 5.49 -11.58 -10.12
CA GLY A 62 6.44 -10.96 -9.18
C GLY A 62 7.02 -9.63 -9.62
N GLU A 63 6.77 -9.21 -10.86
CA GLU A 63 7.22 -7.92 -11.33
C GLU A 63 6.40 -6.79 -10.72
N LYS A 64 7.04 -5.67 -10.42
CA LYS A 64 6.36 -4.53 -9.82
C LYS A 64 5.36 -3.92 -10.82
N LEU A 65 4.16 -3.61 -10.33
CA LEU A 65 3.10 -2.97 -11.11
C LEU A 65 3.11 -1.46 -10.91
N TYR A 66 3.17 -1.02 -9.66
CA TYR A 66 3.23 0.41 -9.34
C TYR A 66 3.96 0.63 -8.02
N GLU A 67 4.42 1.85 -7.85
CA GLU A 67 4.98 2.33 -6.59
C GLU A 67 4.65 3.80 -6.46
N SER A 68 4.10 4.18 -5.32
CA SER A 68 3.80 5.57 -5.02
C SER A 68 4.13 5.88 -3.57
N HIS A 69 4.18 7.16 -3.27
CA HIS A 69 4.50 7.64 -1.93
C HIS A 69 3.39 8.54 -1.45
N TYR A 70 3.01 8.40 -0.21
CA TYR A 70 1.94 9.18 0.40
C TYR A 70 2.41 9.87 1.67
N LYS A 71 1.81 11.02 1.94
CA LYS A 71 2.00 11.74 3.17
C LYS A 71 0.64 12.25 3.62
N ASP A 72 0.19 11.79 4.80
CA ASP A 72 -1.10 12.18 5.37
C ASP A 72 -2.27 12.02 4.39
N GLY A 73 -2.27 10.92 3.62
CA GLY A 73 -3.32 10.59 2.69
C GLY A 73 -3.19 11.21 1.31
N GLU A 74 -2.19 12.06 1.09
CA GLU A 74 -1.96 12.72 -0.19
C GLU A 74 -0.71 12.16 -0.88
N GLU A 75 -0.77 12.04 -2.19
CA GLU A 75 0.38 11.60 -2.97
C GLU A 75 1.52 12.61 -2.85
N ASP A 76 2.72 12.10 -2.61
CA ASP A 76 3.92 12.89 -2.41
C ASP A 76 5.10 12.23 -3.10
N SER A 77 6.03 13.03 -3.63
CA SER A 77 7.22 12.56 -4.33
C SER A 77 6.90 11.87 -5.64
N LEU A 78 7.35 10.63 -5.83
CA LEU A 78 7.36 9.97 -7.12
C LEU A 78 6.28 8.89 -7.18
N TRP A 79 5.54 8.85 -8.28
CA TRP A 79 4.63 7.78 -8.62
C TRP A 79 5.08 7.14 -9.92
N GLN A 80 5.24 5.80 -9.92
CA GLN A 80 5.72 5.04 -11.08
C GLN A 80 4.82 3.84 -11.34
N ARG A 81 4.79 3.44 -12.60
CA ARG A 81 4.03 2.30 -13.03
C ARG A 81 4.81 1.53 -14.08
N TRP A 82 4.65 0.20 -14.09
CA TRP A 82 5.37 -0.69 -15.01
C TRP A 82 4.42 -1.67 -15.68
N TYR A 83 4.80 -2.14 -16.88
CA TYR A 83 4.18 -3.29 -17.51
C TYR A 83 4.68 -4.57 -16.83
N SER A 84 3.95 -5.71 -17.10
CA SER A 84 4.32 -6.99 -16.50
C SER A 84 5.67 -7.53 -16.99
N ASN A 85 6.22 -6.94 -18.05
CA ASN A 85 7.56 -7.30 -18.54
C ASN A 85 8.68 -6.45 -17.88
N GLY A 86 8.33 -5.59 -16.93
CA GLY A 86 9.30 -4.77 -16.22
C GLY A 86 9.58 -3.40 -16.84
N GLN A 87 9.02 -3.10 -18.00
CA GLN A 87 9.21 -1.79 -18.63
C GLN A 87 8.34 -0.73 -17.97
N LYS A 88 8.92 0.44 -17.67
CA LYS A 88 8.19 1.55 -17.06
C LYS A 88 7.20 2.14 -18.08
N THR A 89 5.94 2.30 -17.68
CA THR A 89 4.90 2.88 -18.51
C THR A 89 4.53 4.29 -18.12
N PHE A 90 4.80 4.68 -16.87
CA PHE A 90 4.34 5.97 -16.34
C PHE A 90 5.22 6.41 -15.19
N GLU A 91 5.45 7.72 -15.12
CA GLU A 91 6.17 8.33 -14.01
C GLU A 91 5.65 9.74 -13.80
N LYS A 92 5.39 10.11 -12.55
CA LYS A 92 4.96 11.46 -12.20
C LYS A 92 5.58 11.85 -10.87
N VAL A 93 6.07 13.08 -10.81
CA VAL A 93 6.62 13.66 -9.58
C VAL A 93 5.60 14.64 -9.02
N TYR A 94 5.26 14.47 -7.77
CA TYR A 94 4.33 15.36 -7.05
C TYR A 94 5.05 16.40 -6.23
#